data_afe7e7929a079e17e54abb87ee1cf309
#
_entry.id   afe7e7929a079e17e54abb87ee1cf309
#
_cell.length_a   1.000
_cell.length_b   1.000
_cell.length_c   1.000
_cell.angle_alpha   90.00
_cell.angle_beta   90.00
_cell.angle_gamma   90.00
#
_symmetry.space_group_name_H-M   'P 1'
#
loop_
_entity.id
_entity.type
_entity.pdbx_description
1 polymer ?
#
loop_
_entity_poly.entity_id
_entity_poly.type
_entity_poly.pdbx_seq_one_letter_code
_entity_poly.pdbx_strand_id
1 'polypeptide(L)'
;MFFRRLLPFCIIIASCSTVSHLPEGELLYLGTRKVTVSDSSYSPLRDKAIGEAKTAFVSPPNNALFGSSRLRLPLPIGLWAYNAFVDDSTRFGHWMFDLFASQPILISTVNPPFRIEAARNTLRNFGYFDNQITYHIDTLRNPKKAFLTYSIQLGNPLYYGDVSYRGFTSPMDSIIHHTWDHRLLRPMGQFSYASLSGERNRLFTLFRRHGYYYFSPDMIQILADTTLYPGEASIRIELHESLPQHTIKPWHIGTTSIALRSSPYESLPDTLQTASFTYIYKGRAPIRVPLLSSRLGYHRGDLYSPIGQDATQRDLNRLGIFSGVNINYTPRDSSYQSDTLDVFISALLEPPYELSFESNLTAKSNDQIGPGVVFTLSRKNLFHMADIAKLRLKGSYEWQTNRTLRREGAVVNSFDLGADASISVPLLLFPGGYHYHYRFPASTIARLYVDWLNRGGFFRMLAFGGNLTYAFSTSDKVTHNVSPFRLTFNTLEETTQRFDSIMTANPAIGFSF
;
A
#
# COMPACT_ATOMS: atom_id res chain seq x y z
N MET A 1 11.21 -4.98 -55.16
CA MET A 1 10.30 -3.82 -54.93
C MET A 1 10.39 -3.23 -53.50
N PHE A 2 11.00 -3.92 -52.54
CA PHE A 2 11.18 -3.46 -51.14
C PHE A 2 12.31 -2.42 -50.96
N PHE A 3 13.36 -2.47 -51.74
CA PHE A 3 14.52 -1.56 -51.64
C PHE A 3 14.24 -0.11 -52.08
N ARG A 4 13.21 0.10 -52.90
CA ARG A 4 12.85 1.43 -53.43
C ARG A 4 12.01 2.28 -52.46
N ARG A 5 11.47 1.66 -51.43
CA ARG A 5 10.70 2.34 -50.36
C ARG A 5 11.51 2.68 -49.10
N LEU A 6 12.73 2.12 -48.98
CA LEU A 6 13.67 2.42 -47.88
C LEU A 6 14.57 3.65 -48.19
N LEU A 7 14.68 4.04 -49.47
CA LEU A 7 15.50 5.19 -49.87
C LEU A 7 15.07 6.53 -49.26
N PRO A 8 13.75 6.89 -49.16
CA PRO A 8 13.35 8.13 -48.48
C PRO A 8 13.61 8.12 -46.98
N PHE A 9 13.64 6.96 -46.34
CA PHE A 9 13.94 6.84 -44.90
C PHE A 9 15.43 7.07 -44.61
N CYS A 10 16.34 6.66 -45.50
CA CYS A 10 17.78 6.92 -45.38
C CYS A 10 18.15 8.38 -45.65
N ILE A 11 17.41 9.10 -46.48
CA ILE A 11 17.65 10.53 -46.79
C ILE A 11 17.25 11.43 -45.62
N ILE A 12 16.26 11.04 -44.85
CA ILE A 12 15.84 11.75 -43.62
C ILE A 12 16.94 11.67 -42.54
N ILE A 13 17.75 10.62 -42.52
CA ILE A 13 18.82 10.43 -41.52
C ILE A 13 20.06 11.29 -41.82
N ALA A 14 20.30 11.69 -43.06
CA ALA A 14 21.52 12.39 -43.49
C ALA A 14 21.50 13.92 -43.23
N SER A 15 20.34 14.52 -42.93
CA SER A 15 20.18 15.99 -42.78
C SER A 15 19.61 16.41 -41.42
N CYS A 16 19.57 15.55 -40.41
CA CYS A 16 18.88 15.85 -39.17
C CYS A 16 19.76 16.60 -38.16
N SER A 17 19.76 17.92 -38.24
CA SER A 17 20.26 18.77 -37.16
C SER A 17 19.39 18.61 -35.91
N THR A 18 20.00 18.60 -34.73
CA THR A 18 19.30 18.64 -33.44
C THR A 18 19.22 20.05 -32.83
N VAL A 19 19.74 21.05 -33.54
CA VAL A 19 19.97 22.41 -33.03
C VAL A 19 19.66 23.53 -34.01
N SER A 20 19.02 23.23 -35.18
CA SER A 20 18.75 24.23 -36.22
C SER A 20 17.73 25.29 -35.78
N HIS A 21 16.70 24.86 -35.06
CA HIS A 21 15.59 25.72 -34.60
C HIS A 21 15.65 26.01 -33.10
N LEU A 22 16.86 26.13 -32.55
CA LEU A 22 17.03 26.63 -31.18
C LEU A 22 16.91 28.16 -31.18
N PRO A 23 16.27 28.76 -30.15
CA PRO A 23 16.26 30.21 -29.94
C PRO A 23 17.67 30.77 -29.90
N GLU A 24 17.83 32.02 -30.32
CA GLU A 24 19.16 32.71 -30.26
C GLU A 24 19.68 32.78 -28.83
N GLY A 25 20.96 32.46 -28.65
CA GLY A 25 21.61 32.44 -27.34
C GLY A 25 21.32 31.21 -26.46
N GLU A 26 20.43 30.34 -26.86
CA GLU A 26 20.08 29.15 -26.08
C GLU A 26 20.93 27.92 -26.42
N LEU A 27 21.17 27.09 -25.40
CA LEU A 27 21.96 25.87 -25.50
C LEU A 27 21.09 24.64 -25.25
N LEU A 28 21.22 23.64 -26.14
CA LEU A 28 20.58 22.33 -25.96
C LEU A 28 21.22 21.59 -24.79
N TYR A 29 20.41 21.23 -23.81
CA TYR A 29 20.84 20.45 -22.66
C TYR A 29 21.00 18.97 -23.02
N LEU A 30 22.20 18.44 -22.80
CA LEU A 30 22.52 17.04 -23.05
C LEU A 30 22.54 16.18 -21.80
N GLY A 31 22.34 16.76 -20.63
CA GLY A 31 22.32 16.07 -19.34
C GLY A 31 23.34 16.62 -18.36
N THR A 32 23.30 16.13 -17.13
CA THR A 32 24.31 16.38 -16.11
C THR A 32 25.48 15.41 -16.32
N ARG A 33 26.67 15.95 -16.56
CA ARG A 33 27.89 15.19 -16.84
C ARG A 33 28.50 14.61 -15.57
N LYS A 34 28.66 15.47 -14.53
CA LYS A 34 29.32 15.12 -13.28
C LYS A 34 28.79 15.97 -12.15
N VAL A 35 28.71 15.38 -10.95
CA VAL A 35 28.53 16.12 -9.70
C VAL A 35 29.73 15.80 -8.83
N THR A 36 30.62 16.77 -8.65
CA THR A 36 31.81 16.65 -7.81
C THR A 36 31.52 17.10 -6.40
N VAL A 37 32.14 16.46 -5.41
CA VAL A 37 32.10 16.86 -4.01
C VAL A 37 33.54 17.05 -3.58
N SER A 38 33.91 18.26 -3.17
CA SER A 38 35.29 18.63 -2.87
C SER A 38 35.68 18.49 -1.42
N ASP A 39 34.73 18.20 -0.53
CA ASP A 39 34.97 18.10 0.91
C ASP A 39 35.20 16.64 1.34
N SER A 40 36.20 16.43 2.20
CA SER A 40 36.60 15.14 2.75
C SER A 40 36.18 14.92 4.22
N SER A 41 35.53 15.91 4.86
CA SER A 41 35.08 15.77 6.24
C SER A 41 34.08 14.62 6.41
N TYR A 42 34.37 13.73 7.35
CA TYR A 42 33.43 12.63 7.67
C TYR A 42 32.34 13.12 8.61
N SER A 43 31.10 12.77 8.31
CA SER A 43 29.98 12.88 9.25
C SER A 43 28.97 11.75 9.01
N PRO A 44 28.18 11.37 10.04
CA PRO A 44 27.26 10.23 9.94
C PRO A 44 26.19 10.37 8.84
N LEU A 45 25.74 11.60 8.56
CA LEU A 45 24.70 11.87 7.57
C LEU A 45 25.23 12.37 6.22
N ARG A 46 26.56 12.45 6.05
CA ARG A 46 27.20 13.03 4.86
C ARG A 46 26.76 12.38 3.55
N ASP A 47 26.88 11.07 3.47
CA ASP A 47 26.60 10.35 2.23
C ASP A 47 25.10 10.40 1.88
N LYS A 48 24.23 10.39 2.88
CA LYS A 48 22.80 10.59 2.72
C LYS A 48 22.50 12.01 2.21
N ALA A 49 23.08 13.03 2.83
CA ALA A 49 22.91 14.43 2.43
C ALA A 49 23.34 14.65 0.98
N ILE A 50 24.52 14.15 0.59
CA ILE A 50 25.04 14.22 -0.78
C ILE A 50 24.11 13.45 -1.74
N GLY A 51 23.67 12.26 -1.36
CA GLY A 51 22.75 11.44 -2.16
C GLY A 51 21.45 12.17 -2.47
N GLU A 52 20.82 12.75 -1.46
CA GLU A 52 19.59 13.52 -1.61
C GLU A 52 19.81 14.83 -2.38
N ALA A 53 20.88 15.57 -2.10
CA ALA A 53 21.20 16.81 -2.83
C ALA A 53 21.46 16.55 -4.33
N LYS A 54 22.09 15.42 -4.68
CA LYS A 54 22.30 15.02 -6.07
C LYS A 54 20.99 14.80 -6.84
N THR A 55 19.90 14.45 -6.17
CA THR A 55 18.60 14.25 -6.84
C THR A 55 18.07 15.57 -7.44
N ALA A 56 18.38 16.71 -6.83
CA ALA A 56 18.00 18.03 -7.35
C ALA A 56 18.62 18.34 -8.73
N PHE A 57 19.78 17.76 -9.04
CA PHE A 57 20.46 17.95 -10.33
C PHE A 57 20.04 16.97 -11.41
N VAL A 58 19.16 16.05 -11.09
CA VAL A 58 18.66 15.08 -12.06
C VAL A 58 17.65 15.76 -12.97
N SER A 59 18.00 15.88 -14.25
CA SER A 59 17.10 16.30 -15.31
C SER A 59 17.29 15.37 -16.50
N PRO A 60 16.24 14.71 -16.96
CA PRO A 60 16.35 13.85 -18.14
C PRO A 60 16.53 14.71 -19.41
N PRO A 61 17.48 14.40 -20.30
CA PRO A 61 17.59 15.05 -21.61
C PRO A 61 16.56 14.51 -22.60
N ASN A 62 16.44 15.14 -23.78
CA ASN A 62 15.46 14.79 -24.81
C ASN A 62 15.46 13.32 -25.27
N ASN A 63 16.58 12.61 -25.19
CA ASN A 63 16.68 11.20 -25.59
C ASN A 63 16.60 10.22 -24.40
N ALA A 64 16.14 10.68 -23.24
CA ALA A 64 15.96 9.85 -22.05
C ALA A 64 14.83 8.84 -22.24
N LEU A 65 15.08 7.58 -21.87
CA LEU A 65 14.06 6.53 -21.81
C LEU A 65 13.37 6.53 -20.43
N PHE A 66 12.06 6.52 -20.43
CA PHE A 66 11.23 6.49 -19.19
C PHE A 66 11.60 7.57 -18.18
N GLY A 67 12.02 8.75 -18.64
CA GLY A 67 12.46 9.84 -17.77
C GLY A 67 13.80 9.62 -17.07
N SER A 68 14.55 8.57 -17.41
CA SER A 68 15.83 8.25 -16.79
C SER A 68 16.95 9.15 -17.33
N SER A 69 17.74 9.76 -16.45
CA SER A 69 18.95 10.47 -16.85
C SER A 69 20.09 9.54 -17.36
N ARG A 70 20.00 8.23 -17.05
CA ARG A 70 21.03 7.23 -17.39
C ARG A 70 20.70 6.41 -18.62
N LEU A 71 19.42 6.02 -18.80
CA LEU A 71 18.98 5.25 -19.95
C LEU A 71 18.62 6.19 -21.09
N ARG A 72 19.31 6.08 -22.21
CA ARG A 72 19.14 6.98 -23.37
C ARG A 72 18.95 6.21 -24.65
N LEU A 73 18.09 6.73 -25.51
CA LEU A 73 18.02 6.27 -26.89
C LEU A 73 19.29 6.68 -27.64
N PRO A 74 19.87 5.81 -28.48
CA PRO A 74 21.07 6.14 -29.24
C PRO A 74 20.80 7.24 -30.27
N LEU A 75 19.56 7.36 -30.76
CA LEU A 75 19.15 8.32 -31.77
C LEU A 75 18.15 9.33 -31.19
N PRO A 76 18.38 10.63 -31.33
CA PRO A 76 17.48 11.68 -30.83
C PRO A 76 16.32 11.94 -31.81
N ILE A 77 15.51 10.93 -32.08
CA ILE A 77 14.42 10.96 -33.07
C ILE A 77 13.46 12.11 -32.82
N GLY A 78 13.10 12.35 -31.57
CA GLY A 78 12.19 13.44 -31.20
C GLY A 78 12.72 14.83 -31.56
N LEU A 79 14.03 15.06 -31.37
CA LEU A 79 14.66 16.34 -31.78
C LEU A 79 14.80 16.44 -33.29
N TRP A 80 15.05 15.35 -33.98
CA TRP A 80 15.08 15.35 -35.45
C TRP A 80 13.72 15.68 -36.03
N ALA A 81 12.66 15.04 -35.52
CA ALA A 81 11.30 15.34 -35.92
C ALA A 81 10.92 16.81 -35.61
N TYR A 82 11.29 17.31 -34.45
CA TYR A 82 11.08 18.72 -34.11
C TYR A 82 11.74 19.65 -35.13
N ASN A 83 13.04 19.50 -35.39
CA ASN A 83 13.79 20.37 -36.27
C ASN A 83 13.42 20.21 -37.76
N ALA A 84 12.81 19.06 -38.17
CA ALA A 84 12.39 18.83 -39.53
C ALA A 84 11.00 19.38 -39.84
N PHE A 85 10.10 19.42 -38.85
CA PHE A 85 8.69 19.69 -39.10
C PHE A 85 8.12 20.89 -38.30
N VAL A 86 8.93 21.60 -37.50
CA VAL A 86 8.45 22.73 -36.70
C VAL A 86 7.85 23.87 -37.56
N ASP A 87 8.40 24.08 -38.75
CA ASP A 87 7.97 25.13 -39.70
C ASP A 87 7.17 24.55 -40.91
N ASP A 88 6.88 23.24 -40.89
CA ASP A 88 6.16 22.57 -41.99
C ASP A 88 4.65 22.77 -41.83
N SER A 89 4.04 23.52 -42.76
CA SER A 89 2.61 23.83 -42.79
C SER A 89 1.76 22.74 -43.47
N THR A 90 2.36 21.62 -43.94
CA THR A 90 1.61 20.53 -44.58
C THR A 90 0.87 19.67 -43.52
N ARG A 91 -0.25 19.05 -43.93
CA ARG A 91 -0.96 18.10 -43.06
C ARG A 91 -0.09 16.91 -42.64
N PHE A 92 0.82 16.47 -43.49
CA PHE A 92 1.75 15.41 -43.19
C PHE A 92 2.82 15.88 -42.20
N GLY A 93 3.36 17.08 -42.35
CA GLY A 93 4.33 17.67 -41.43
C GLY A 93 3.74 17.84 -40.02
N HIS A 94 2.53 18.39 -39.91
CA HIS A 94 1.83 18.49 -38.62
C HIS A 94 1.62 17.12 -37.98
N TRP A 95 1.17 16.11 -38.73
CA TRP A 95 0.96 14.76 -38.18
C TRP A 95 2.26 14.12 -37.70
N MET A 96 3.37 14.29 -38.44
CA MET A 96 4.71 13.82 -38.07
C MET A 96 5.23 14.56 -36.85
N PHE A 97 4.98 15.86 -36.75
CA PHE A 97 5.35 16.68 -35.60
C PHE A 97 4.62 16.22 -34.35
N ASP A 98 3.29 16.09 -34.39
CA ASP A 98 2.46 15.67 -33.26
C ASP A 98 2.80 14.26 -32.76
N LEU A 99 3.19 13.37 -33.67
CA LEU A 99 3.47 11.97 -33.33
C LEU A 99 4.89 11.75 -32.79
N PHE A 100 5.91 12.44 -33.34
CA PHE A 100 7.31 12.13 -33.07
C PHE A 100 8.12 13.30 -32.49
N ALA A 101 7.69 14.55 -32.62
CA ALA A 101 8.51 15.68 -32.19
C ALA A 101 8.55 15.78 -30.67
N SER A 102 9.74 16.07 -30.15
CA SER A 102 9.92 16.50 -28.76
C SER A 102 10.60 17.86 -28.72
N GLN A 103 10.04 18.77 -27.94
CA GLN A 103 10.61 20.10 -27.76
C GLN A 103 12.03 20.01 -27.20
N PRO A 104 12.97 20.83 -27.68
CA PRO A 104 14.33 20.85 -27.16
C PRO A 104 14.36 21.32 -25.70
N ILE A 105 15.00 20.54 -24.84
CA ILE A 105 15.25 20.92 -23.47
C ILE A 105 16.48 21.82 -23.44
N LEU A 106 16.27 23.06 -23.03
CA LEU A 106 17.29 24.10 -23.00
C LEU A 106 17.95 24.18 -21.62
N ILE A 107 19.15 24.72 -21.55
CA ILE A 107 19.83 24.99 -20.26
C ILE A 107 19.00 25.97 -19.41
N SER A 108 18.38 26.97 -20.04
CA SER A 108 17.46 27.91 -19.37
C SER A 108 16.25 27.20 -18.76
N THR A 109 15.65 26.24 -19.49
CA THR A 109 14.53 25.45 -19.01
C THR A 109 14.91 24.55 -17.83
N VAL A 110 16.13 23.99 -17.82
CA VAL A 110 16.65 23.20 -16.68
C VAL A 110 16.83 24.09 -15.44
N ASN A 111 17.10 25.38 -15.64
CA ASN A 111 17.28 26.37 -14.60
C ASN A 111 18.30 25.95 -13.52
N PRO A 112 19.61 25.92 -13.84
CA PRO A 112 20.64 25.50 -12.89
C PRO A 112 20.64 26.28 -11.56
N PRO A 113 20.40 27.62 -11.53
CA PRO A 113 20.31 28.34 -10.26
C PRO A 113 19.22 27.82 -9.32
N PHE A 114 18.04 27.54 -9.84
CA PHE A 114 16.95 26.98 -9.05
C PHE A 114 17.32 25.60 -8.47
N ARG A 115 18.00 24.76 -9.26
CA ARG A 115 18.46 23.44 -8.82
C ARG A 115 19.53 23.52 -7.75
N ILE A 116 20.40 24.52 -7.83
CA ILE A 116 21.39 24.83 -6.78
C ILE A 116 20.69 25.19 -5.48
N GLU A 117 19.69 26.08 -5.52
CA GLU A 117 18.95 26.43 -4.32
C GLU A 117 18.20 25.23 -3.71
N ALA A 118 17.61 24.39 -4.52
CA ALA A 118 16.98 23.16 -4.05
C ALA A 118 17.98 22.22 -3.38
N ALA A 119 19.15 22.00 -3.99
CA ALA A 119 20.23 21.21 -3.42
C ALA A 119 20.79 21.83 -2.12
N ARG A 120 20.97 23.16 -2.10
CA ARG A 120 21.41 23.91 -0.93
C ARG A 120 20.46 23.74 0.25
N ASN A 121 19.16 23.89 0.02
CA ASN A 121 18.15 23.69 1.03
C ASN A 121 18.11 22.23 1.53
N THR A 122 18.32 21.27 0.62
CA THR A 122 18.47 19.86 1.02
C THR A 122 19.68 19.68 1.95
N LEU A 123 20.83 20.24 1.64
CA LEU A 123 22.01 20.13 2.50
C LEU A 123 21.80 20.82 3.87
N ARG A 124 21.11 21.96 3.90
CA ARG A 124 20.73 22.64 5.16
C ARG A 124 19.87 21.76 6.04
N ASN A 125 18.98 20.95 5.47
CA ASN A 125 18.17 19.99 6.22
C ASN A 125 19.02 18.92 6.94
N PHE A 126 20.28 18.75 6.53
CA PHE A 126 21.25 17.86 7.16
C PHE A 126 22.30 18.59 8.00
N GLY A 127 22.09 19.87 8.28
CA GLY A 127 22.98 20.67 9.11
C GLY A 127 24.16 21.31 8.39
N TYR A 128 24.23 21.25 7.07
CA TYR A 128 25.26 21.93 6.28
C TYR A 128 24.78 23.31 5.86
N PHE A 129 24.92 24.30 6.74
CA PHE A 129 24.44 25.66 6.48
C PHE A 129 25.40 26.47 5.61
N ASP A 130 26.70 26.25 5.73
CA ASP A 130 27.77 26.95 5.01
C ASP A 130 28.12 26.31 3.66
N ASN A 131 27.20 25.49 3.13
CA ASN A 131 27.44 24.80 1.86
C ASN A 131 27.53 25.80 0.69
N GLN A 132 28.44 25.52 -0.24
CA GLN A 132 28.57 26.25 -1.49
C GLN A 132 28.41 25.30 -2.67
N ILE A 133 27.57 25.71 -3.60
CA ILE A 133 27.30 24.92 -4.80
C ILE A 133 27.46 25.82 -6.01
N THR A 134 28.27 25.37 -6.95
CA THR A 134 28.50 26.06 -8.22
C THR A 134 28.18 25.16 -9.39
N TYR A 135 27.91 25.75 -10.55
CA TYR A 135 27.74 24.98 -11.79
C TYR A 135 28.63 25.54 -12.90
N HIS A 136 28.94 24.67 -13.83
CA HIS A 136 29.68 25.02 -15.05
C HIS A 136 28.95 24.44 -16.26
N ILE A 137 28.90 25.23 -17.35
CA ILE A 137 28.32 24.82 -18.61
C ILE A 137 29.44 24.31 -19.52
N ASP A 138 29.48 23.00 -19.73
CA ASP A 138 30.50 22.35 -20.57
C ASP A 138 30.00 22.25 -22.01
N THR A 139 30.40 23.20 -22.85
CA THR A 139 30.07 23.16 -24.29
C THR A 139 30.87 22.11 -25.03
N LEU A 140 30.26 21.50 -26.05
CA LEU A 140 30.90 20.53 -26.93
C LEU A 140 31.55 21.22 -28.12
N ARG A 141 32.13 20.40 -29.05
CA ARG A 141 32.62 20.86 -30.35
C ARG A 141 31.56 21.66 -31.13
N ASN A 142 30.28 21.31 -30.98
CA ASN A 142 29.17 22.13 -31.42
C ASN A 142 28.78 23.08 -30.25
N PRO A 143 28.99 24.42 -30.39
CA PRO A 143 28.78 25.36 -29.30
C PRO A 143 27.31 25.49 -28.85
N LYS A 144 26.36 25.03 -29.69
CA LYS A 144 24.93 25.02 -29.33
C LYS A 144 24.52 23.84 -28.44
N LYS A 145 25.44 22.96 -28.04
CA LYS A 145 25.19 21.77 -27.20
C LYS A 145 26.06 21.82 -25.95
N ALA A 146 25.43 21.58 -24.79
CA ALA A 146 26.18 21.62 -23.55
C ALA A 146 25.69 20.58 -22.53
N PHE A 147 26.62 20.17 -21.67
CA PHE A 147 26.36 19.45 -20.43
C PHE A 147 26.43 20.42 -19.23
N LEU A 148 25.83 20.02 -18.13
CA LEU A 148 26.00 20.70 -16.84
C LEU A 148 26.94 19.88 -15.94
N THR A 149 27.88 20.54 -15.31
CA THR A 149 28.71 19.99 -14.23
C THR A 149 28.44 20.79 -12.98
N TYR A 150 28.16 20.10 -11.87
CA TYR A 150 27.96 20.75 -10.57
C TYR A 150 29.11 20.42 -9.61
N SER A 151 29.48 21.38 -8.77
CA SER A 151 30.46 21.20 -7.72
C SER A 151 29.85 21.59 -6.38
N ILE A 152 29.91 20.66 -5.43
CA ILE A 152 29.40 20.83 -4.08
C ILE A 152 30.59 20.94 -3.11
N GLN A 153 30.59 21.97 -2.29
CA GLN A 153 31.44 22.14 -1.12
C GLN A 153 30.51 22.17 0.10
N LEU A 154 30.61 21.16 0.97
CA LEU A 154 29.64 20.96 2.07
C LEU A 154 29.80 21.96 3.19
N GLY A 155 31.04 22.28 3.57
CA GLY A 155 31.34 22.97 4.81
C GLY A 155 31.23 22.09 6.04
N ASN A 156 31.31 22.65 7.21
CA ASN A 156 31.20 21.94 8.47
C ASN A 156 29.73 21.65 8.82
N PRO A 157 29.39 20.43 9.25
CA PRO A 157 28.04 20.14 9.72
C PRO A 157 27.79 20.75 11.10
N LEU A 158 26.57 21.20 11.33
CA LEU A 158 26.10 21.66 12.64
C LEU A 158 25.73 20.45 13.50
N TYR A 159 26.03 20.51 14.80
CA TYR A 159 25.70 19.47 15.77
C TYR A 159 24.71 19.99 16.82
N TYR A 160 23.99 19.08 17.48
CA TYR A 160 23.14 19.44 18.61
C TYR A 160 24.02 19.73 19.84
N GLY A 161 23.87 20.91 20.42
CA GLY A 161 24.40 21.26 21.72
C GLY A 161 23.47 20.74 22.84
N ASP A 162 23.05 21.60 23.77
CA ASP A 162 22.09 21.26 24.80
C ASP A 162 20.68 21.05 24.22
N VAL A 163 19.97 20.04 24.73
CA VAL A 163 18.59 19.74 24.32
C VAL A 163 17.70 19.75 25.56
N SER A 164 16.83 20.76 25.68
CA SER A 164 15.93 20.95 26.81
C SER A 164 14.46 20.90 26.42
N TYR A 165 13.64 20.38 27.34
CA TYR A 165 12.18 20.33 27.23
C TYR A 165 11.61 21.25 28.30
N ARG A 166 10.74 22.20 27.92
CA ARG A 166 10.20 23.21 28.86
C ARG A 166 8.72 23.49 28.56
N GLY A 167 8.03 24.03 29.58
CA GLY A 167 6.64 24.48 29.42
C GLY A 167 5.61 23.35 29.29
N PHE A 168 6.00 22.10 29.55
CA PHE A 168 5.07 20.97 29.63
C PHE A 168 4.39 20.93 31.01
N THR A 169 3.19 20.38 31.10
CA THR A 169 2.53 20.15 32.40
C THR A 169 3.26 19.06 33.16
N SER A 170 3.15 19.06 34.51
CA SER A 170 3.85 18.07 35.35
C SER A 170 3.59 16.60 34.93
N PRO A 171 2.34 16.18 34.56
CA PRO A 171 2.13 14.83 34.02
C PRO A 171 2.83 14.58 32.68
N MET A 172 2.86 15.58 31.78
CA MET A 172 3.54 15.45 30.48
C MET A 172 5.06 15.34 30.65
N ASP A 173 5.64 16.14 31.55
CA ASP A 173 7.07 16.05 31.89
C ASP A 173 7.44 14.67 32.43
N SER A 174 6.62 14.11 33.30
CA SER A 174 6.81 12.74 33.81
C SER A 174 6.84 11.72 32.67
N ILE A 175 5.91 11.84 31.70
CA ILE A 175 5.86 10.96 30.53
C ILE A 175 7.12 11.11 29.65
N ILE A 176 7.60 12.34 29.43
CA ILE A 176 8.84 12.63 28.69
C ILE A 176 10.03 11.94 29.39
N HIS A 177 10.16 12.14 30.71
CA HIS A 177 11.26 11.57 31.48
C HIS A 177 11.27 10.04 31.49
N HIS A 178 10.13 9.38 31.59
CA HIS A 178 10.05 7.91 31.49
C HIS A 178 10.49 7.35 30.13
N THR A 179 10.45 8.18 29.10
CA THR A 179 10.84 7.80 27.72
C THR A 179 12.11 8.50 27.25
N TRP A 180 12.93 9.00 28.16
CA TRP A 180 14.12 9.81 27.87
C TRP A 180 15.10 9.11 26.93
N ASP A 181 15.33 7.83 27.12
CA ASP A 181 16.26 7.05 26.28
C ASP A 181 15.79 6.90 24.83
N HIS A 182 14.52 7.09 24.57
CA HIS A 182 13.94 7.01 23.22
C HIS A 182 13.94 8.35 22.46
N ARG A 183 14.52 9.43 23.02
CA ARG A 183 14.65 10.72 22.36
C ARG A 183 15.51 10.61 21.10
N LEU A 184 15.12 11.30 20.04
CA LEU A 184 15.85 11.33 18.78
C LEU A 184 16.93 12.41 18.74
N LEU A 185 16.76 13.47 19.53
CA LEU A 185 17.73 14.55 19.65
C LEU A 185 18.70 14.24 20.80
N ARG A 186 19.94 14.00 20.45
CA ARG A 186 21.01 13.71 21.43
C ARG A 186 22.11 14.73 21.31
N PRO A 187 22.66 15.26 22.41
CA PRO A 187 23.84 16.10 22.36
C PRO A 187 24.94 15.47 21.52
N MET A 188 25.71 16.26 20.82
CA MET A 188 26.77 15.86 19.87
C MET A 188 26.26 15.08 18.63
N GLY A 189 24.96 14.84 18.48
CA GLY A 189 24.38 14.32 17.24
C GLY A 189 24.40 15.37 16.14
N GLN A 190 24.60 14.96 14.88
CA GLN A 190 24.52 15.86 13.74
C GLN A 190 23.11 16.44 13.60
N PHE A 191 23.02 17.75 13.40
CA PHE A 191 21.74 18.43 13.16
C PHE A 191 21.04 17.86 11.93
N SER A 192 19.75 17.58 12.08
CA SER A 192 18.91 17.15 10.98
C SER A 192 17.46 17.61 11.19
N TYR A 193 16.88 18.26 10.20
CA TYR A 193 15.46 18.64 10.24
C TYR A 193 14.54 17.42 10.41
N ALA A 194 14.94 16.29 9.81
CA ALA A 194 14.20 15.03 9.98
C ALA A 194 14.18 14.55 11.44
N SER A 195 15.30 14.72 12.18
CA SER A 195 15.36 14.36 13.60
C SER A 195 14.53 15.31 14.46
N LEU A 196 14.50 16.61 14.16
CA LEU A 196 13.63 17.59 14.82
C LEU A 196 12.15 17.26 14.62
N SER A 197 11.77 17.05 13.37
CA SER A 197 10.41 16.67 13.01
C SER A 197 10.02 15.30 13.59
N GLY A 198 10.97 14.36 13.58
CA GLY A 198 10.81 13.05 14.20
C GLY A 198 10.56 13.15 15.71
N GLU A 199 11.30 13.99 16.44
CA GLU A 199 11.12 14.19 17.87
C GLU A 199 9.76 14.82 18.19
N ARG A 200 9.33 15.81 17.40
CA ARG A 200 7.99 16.40 17.50
C ARG A 200 6.90 15.31 17.34
N ASN A 201 7.03 14.46 16.32
CA ASN A 201 6.10 13.37 16.06
C ASN A 201 6.16 12.28 17.14
N ARG A 202 7.35 12.01 17.71
CA ARG A 202 7.50 11.10 18.86
C ARG A 202 6.71 11.60 20.06
N LEU A 203 6.87 12.87 20.43
CA LEU A 203 6.13 13.48 21.54
C LEU A 203 4.63 13.49 21.28
N PHE A 204 4.21 13.86 20.07
CA PHE A 204 2.81 13.80 19.67
C PHE A 204 2.23 12.39 19.85
N THR A 205 2.90 11.37 19.32
CA THR A 205 2.46 9.98 19.45
C THR A 205 2.45 9.51 20.90
N LEU A 206 3.46 9.94 21.66
CA LEU A 206 3.58 9.62 23.07
C LEU A 206 2.41 10.17 23.88
N PHE A 207 2.10 11.45 23.73
CA PHE A 207 0.97 12.08 24.44
C PHE A 207 -0.37 11.52 23.99
N ARG A 208 -0.57 11.30 22.69
CA ARG A 208 -1.78 10.65 22.19
C ARG A 208 -2.04 9.29 22.83
N ARG A 209 -0.99 8.49 23.03
CA ARG A 209 -1.09 7.17 23.71
C ARG A 209 -1.42 7.28 25.20
N HIS A 210 -1.17 8.44 25.82
CA HIS A 210 -1.46 8.72 27.23
C HIS A 210 -2.71 9.57 27.42
N GLY A 211 -3.65 9.52 26.50
CA GLY A 211 -4.96 10.13 26.67
C GLY A 211 -5.14 11.55 26.11
N TYR A 212 -4.11 12.20 25.62
CA TYR A 212 -4.21 13.59 25.14
C TYR A 212 -4.85 13.65 23.73
N TYR A 213 -6.17 13.49 23.70
CA TYR A 213 -6.94 13.35 22.44
C TYR A 213 -6.83 14.55 21.51
N TYR A 214 -6.91 15.78 22.02
CA TYR A 214 -6.84 16.99 21.21
C TYR A 214 -5.42 17.51 20.98
N PHE A 215 -4.42 16.83 21.50
CA PHE A 215 -3.03 17.22 21.28
C PHE A 215 -2.63 17.03 19.81
N SER A 216 -1.96 18.03 19.23
CA SER A 216 -1.46 17.99 17.85
C SER A 216 0.02 18.39 17.77
N PRO A 217 0.76 17.97 16.73
CA PRO A 217 2.17 18.30 16.56
C PRO A 217 2.45 19.82 16.52
N ASP A 218 1.50 20.60 16.01
CA ASP A 218 1.64 22.06 15.87
C ASP A 218 1.64 22.80 17.20
N MET A 219 1.25 22.11 18.29
CA MET A 219 1.31 22.66 19.64
C MET A 219 2.72 22.69 20.22
N ILE A 220 3.67 22.00 19.57
CA ILE A 220 5.07 21.93 19.96
C ILE A 220 5.87 22.86 19.06
N GLN A 221 6.52 23.83 19.64
CA GLN A 221 7.54 24.63 18.96
C GLN A 221 8.94 24.13 19.33
N ILE A 222 9.84 24.22 18.35
CA ILE A 222 11.24 23.87 18.50
C ILE A 222 12.06 25.12 18.18
N LEU A 223 12.76 25.62 19.18
CA LEU A 223 13.64 26.77 19.06
C LEU A 223 15.08 26.29 19.00
N ALA A 224 15.84 26.81 18.07
CA ALA A 224 17.25 26.49 17.90
C ALA A 224 18.07 27.76 18.09
N ASP A 225 19.03 27.76 19.00
CA ASP A 225 19.99 28.84 19.21
C ASP A 225 21.37 28.34 18.72
N THR A 226 21.87 29.03 17.70
CA THR A 226 23.19 28.76 17.08
C THR A 226 24.25 29.80 17.46
N THR A 227 23.92 30.71 18.36
CA THR A 227 24.81 31.85 18.72
C THR A 227 25.69 31.54 19.93
N LEU A 228 25.30 30.55 20.76
CA LEU A 228 26.01 30.22 22.00
C LEU A 228 27.39 29.60 21.75
N TYR A 229 27.47 28.64 20.85
CA TYR A 229 28.71 27.92 20.53
C TYR A 229 28.85 27.73 19.02
N PRO A 230 30.03 28.05 18.45
CA PRO A 230 30.27 27.82 17.02
C PRO A 230 30.16 26.33 16.64
N GLY A 231 29.38 26.04 15.62
CA GLY A 231 29.19 24.67 15.14
C GLY A 231 28.16 23.82 15.91
N GLU A 232 27.50 24.43 16.91
CA GLU A 232 26.44 23.75 17.69
C GLU A 232 25.12 24.54 17.64
N ALA A 233 24.02 23.81 17.74
CA ALA A 233 22.68 24.34 17.92
C ALA A 233 22.10 23.84 19.24
N SER A 234 21.88 24.74 20.19
CA SER A 234 21.13 24.43 21.43
C SER A 234 19.65 24.41 21.11
N ILE A 235 18.98 23.30 21.44
CA ILE A 235 17.58 23.05 21.07
C ILE A 235 16.70 23.15 22.32
N ARG A 236 15.65 23.97 22.23
CA ARG A 236 14.59 24.04 23.23
C ARG A 236 13.27 23.61 22.58
N ILE A 237 12.68 22.58 23.15
CA ILE A 237 11.38 22.03 22.78
C ILE A 237 10.38 22.47 23.82
N GLU A 238 9.34 23.19 23.42
CA GLU A 238 8.35 23.72 24.34
C GLU A 238 6.96 23.74 23.71
N LEU A 239 5.92 23.83 24.57
CA LEU A 239 4.57 24.07 24.11
C LEU A 239 4.39 25.54 23.71
N HIS A 240 3.54 25.78 22.71
CA HIS A 240 3.11 27.14 22.40
C HIS A 240 2.46 27.79 23.62
N GLU A 241 2.68 29.08 23.79
CA GLU A 241 2.00 29.87 24.80
C GLU A 241 0.48 29.90 24.53
N SER A 242 -0.30 29.96 25.61
CA SER A 242 -1.77 30.14 25.53
C SER A 242 -2.54 28.99 24.87
N LEU A 243 -2.09 27.74 25.02
CA LEU A 243 -2.87 26.59 24.57
C LEU A 243 -4.16 26.42 25.39
N PRO A 244 -5.30 26.07 24.73
CA PRO A 244 -6.53 25.74 25.45
C PRO A 244 -6.33 24.56 26.40
N GLN A 245 -6.85 24.65 27.61
CA GLN A 245 -6.68 23.63 28.66
C GLN A 245 -7.13 22.22 28.22
N HIS A 246 -8.16 22.13 27.39
CA HIS A 246 -8.67 20.85 26.91
C HIS A 246 -7.70 20.11 25.99
N THR A 247 -6.68 20.79 25.42
CA THR A 247 -5.69 20.18 24.53
C THR A 247 -4.51 19.56 25.27
N ILE A 248 -4.27 20.02 26.50
CA ILE A 248 -3.13 19.59 27.34
C ILE A 248 -3.58 18.76 28.57
N LYS A 249 -4.79 18.23 28.57
CA LYS A 249 -5.30 17.29 29.57
C LYS A 249 -5.57 15.90 28.98
N PRO A 250 -5.44 14.84 29.77
CA PRO A 250 -5.83 13.50 29.34
C PRO A 250 -7.35 13.36 29.28
N TRP A 251 -7.84 12.48 28.37
CA TRP A 251 -9.25 12.20 28.17
C TRP A 251 -9.55 10.74 28.40
N HIS A 252 -10.71 10.44 28.96
CA HIS A 252 -11.20 9.10 29.28
C HIS A 252 -12.35 8.73 28.34
N ILE A 253 -12.50 7.44 28.08
CA ILE A 253 -13.62 6.90 27.30
C ILE A 253 -14.90 6.93 28.14
N GLY A 254 -15.93 7.55 27.62
CA GLY A 254 -17.25 7.62 28.20
C GLY A 254 -18.19 6.52 27.76
N THR A 255 -19.41 6.92 27.37
CA THR A 255 -20.37 6.00 26.76
C THR A 255 -20.03 5.70 25.32
N THR A 256 -20.15 4.42 24.94
CA THR A 256 -19.99 4.00 23.55
C THR A 256 -21.36 3.69 22.97
N SER A 257 -21.64 4.20 21.78
CA SER A 257 -22.85 3.89 21.01
C SER A 257 -22.46 3.29 19.66
N ILE A 258 -23.10 2.19 19.26
CA ILE A 258 -22.85 1.50 17.99
C ILE A 258 -24.14 1.53 17.18
N ALA A 259 -24.12 2.23 16.04
CA ALA A 259 -25.22 2.31 15.09
C ALA A 259 -24.91 1.45 13.86
N LEU A 260 -25.72 0.42 13.62
CA LEU A 260 -25.60 -0.43 12.43
C LEU A 260 -26.71 -0.14 11.43
N ARG A 261 -26.34 0.22 10.20
CA ARG A 261 -27.22 0.55 9.09
C ARG A 261 -27.04 -0.40 7.94
N SER A 262 -28.14 -0.70 7.25
CA SER A 262 -28.12 -1.41 5.96
C SER A 262 -28.08 -0.45 4.76
N SER A 263 -28.43 0.83 4.99
CA SER A 263 -28.35 1.91 4.02
C SER A 263 -27.91 3.21 4.69
N PRO A 264 -27.17 4.10 4.01
CA PRO A 264 -26.67 5.36 4.59
C PRO A 264 -27.75 6.25 5.22
N TYR A 265 -28.95 6.23 4.65
CA TYR A 265 -30.07 7.08 5.07
C TYR A 265 -31.12 6.34 5.93
N GLU A 266 -30.81 5.13 6.40
CA GLU A 266 -31.73 4.32 7.18
C GLU A 266 -31.97 4.94 8.57
N SER A 267 -33.24 5.09 8.93
CA SER A 267 -33.65 5.44 10.29
C SER A 267 -33.52 4.24 11.23
N LEU A 268 -32.94 4.45 12.39
CA LEU A 268 -32.68 3.42 13.40
C LEU A 268 -33.53 3.69 14.65
N PRO A 269 -34.76 3.18 14.73
CA PRO A 269 -35.68 3.46 15.84
C PRO A 269 -35.36 2.63 17.10
N ASP A 270 -34.69 1.50 16.95
CA ASP A 270 -34.52 0.54 18.03
C ASP A 270 -33.18 0.76 18.76
N THR A 271 -33.25 0.70 20.09
CA THR A 271 -32.09 0.89 20.95
C THR A 271 -32.05 -0.20 22.02
N LEU A 272 -30.90 -0.84 22.19
CA LEU A 272 -30.63 -1.84 23.22
C LEU A 272 -29.47 -1.38 24.08
N GLN A 273 -29.69 -1.19 25.38
CA GLN A 273 -28.64 -0.92 26.36
C GLN A 273 -27.96 -2.22 26.73
N THR A 274 -26.63 -2.24 26.67
CA THR A 274 -25.80 -3.36 27.10
C THR A 274 -24.81 -2.90 28.17
N ALA A 275 -24.09 -3.81 28.78
CA ALA A 275 -23.05 -3.46 29.75
C ALA A 275 -21.89 -2.64 29.13
N SER A 276 -21.58 -2.87 27.87
CA SER A 276 -20.40 -2.29 27.21
C SER A 276 -20.73 -1.10 26.28
N PHE A 277 -21.93 -1.08 25.69
CA PHE A 277 -22.31 -0.06 24.72
C PHE A 277 -23.82 0.05 24.54
N THR A 278 -24.28 1.15 23.97
CA THR A 278 -25.64 1.35 23.48
C THR A 278 -25.72 0.89 22.03
N TYR A 279 -26.54 -0.09 21.73
CA TYR A 279 -26.71 -0.64 20.38
C TYR A 279 -27.94 0.02 19.71
N ILE A 280 -27.75 0.61 18.53
CA ILE A 280 -28.77 1.34 17.77
C ILE A 280 -28.93 0.65 16.41
N TYR A 281 -30.14 0.18 16.11
CA TYR A 281 -30.41 -0.62 14.92
C TYR A 281 -31.88 -0.49 14.48
N LYS A 282 -32.31 -1.27 13.48
CA LYS A 282 -33.69 -1.36 13.04
C LYS A 282 -34.16 -2.81 13.04
N GLY A 283 -35.30 -3.06 13.69
CA GLY A 283 -35.94 -4.38 13.73
C GLY A 283 -35.17 -5.39 14.58
N ARG A 284 -34.61 -6.41 13.97
CA ARG A 284 -33.80 -7.39 14.67
C ARG A 284 -32.33 -6.99 14.70
N ALA A 285 -31.67 -7.12 15.87
CA ALA A 285 -30.26 -6.82 16.01
C ALA A 285 -29.41 -7.58 14.94
N PRO A 286 -28.72 -6.86 14.05
CA PRO A 286 -28.01 -7.49 12.93
C PRO A 286 -26.88 -8.41 13.38
N ILE A 287 -26.23 -8.09 14.51
CA ILE A 287 -25.08 -8.84 15.03
C ILE A 287 -25.30 -9.10 16.52
N ARG A 288 -24.87 -10.25 16.98
CA ARG A 288 -24.97 -10.62 18.42
C ARG A 288 -24.08 -9.72 19.27
N VAL A 289 -24.65 -9.23 20.39
CA VAL A 289 -23.97 -8.31 21.35
C VAL A 289 -22.60 -8.82 21.82
N PRO A 290 -22.41 -10.09 22.22
CA PRO A 290 -21.11 -10.56 22.69
C PRO A 290 -20.02 -10.49 21.60
N LEU A 291 -20.39 -10.67 20.33
CA LEU A 291 -19.44 -10.54 19.24
C LEU A 291 -18.98 -9.09 19.06
N LEU A 292 -19.91 -8.13 19.05
CA LEU A 292 -19.55 -6.70 18.96
C LEU A 292 -18.73 -6.24 20.17
N SER A 293 -19.15 -6.62 21.37
CA SER A 293 -18.44 -6.27 22.62
C SER A 293 -16.98 -6.76 22.60
N SER A 294 -16.75 -7.96 22.07
CA SER A 294 -15.39 -8.53 21.97
C SER A 294 -14.48 -7.82 20.95
N ARG A 295 -15.04 -6.95 20.10
CA ARG A 295 -14.28 -6.19 19.08
C ARG A 295 -13.96 -4.76 19.52
N LEU A 296 -14.38 -4.35 20.70
CA LEU A 296 -14.01 -3.06 21.29
C LEU A 296 -12.65 -3.18 21.95
N GLY A 297 -11.69 -2.38 21.52
CA GLY A 297 -10.32 -2.32 22.04
C GLY A 297 -10.18 -1.42 23.28
N TYR A 298 -11.28 -1.01 23.91
CA TYR A 298 -11.34 -0.13 25.08
C TYR A 298 -12.63 -0.37 25.87
N HIS A 299 -12.63 0.10 27.13
CA HIS A 299 -13.78 0.08 28.01
C HIS A 299 -14.10 1.48 28.54
N ARG A 300 -15.29 1.64 29.09
CA ARG A 300 -15.67 2.88 29.76
C ARG A 300 -14.73 3.15 30.96
N GLY A 301 -14.21 4.38 31.02
CA GLY A 301 -13.25 4.80 32.03
C GLY A 301 -11.78 4.64 31.63
N ASP A 302 -11.47 3.89 30.57
CA ASP A 302 -10.11 3.78 30.07
C ASP A 302 -9.60 5.14 29.55
N LEU A 303 -8.30 5.37 29.63
CA LEU A 303 -7.68 6.49 28.94
C LEU A 303 -7.83 6.32 27.42
N TYR A 304 -8.14 7.40 26.73
CA TYR A 304 -8.12 7.39 25.27
C TYR A 304 -6.76 6.91 24.77
N SER A 305 -6.76 6.02 23.81
CA SER A 305 -5.55 5.57 23.14
C SER A 305 -5.81 5.32 21.66
N PRO A 306 -4.96 5.85 20.75
CA PRO A 306 -5.02 5.50 19.32
C PRO A 306 -4.91 4.00 19.10
N ILE A 307 -4.18 3.27 19.94
CA ILE A 307 -4.04 1.80 19.84
C ILE A 307 -5.39 1.12 20.04
N GLY A 308 -6.18 1.55 21.02
CA GLY A 308 -7.53 1.02 21.26
C GLY A 308 -8.49 1.38 20.13
N GLN A 309 -8.40 2.60 19.61
CA GLN A 309 -9.17 3.05 18.45
C GLN A 309 -8.85 2.20 17.21
N ASP A 310 -7.56 2.07 16.87
CA ASP A 310 -7.11 1.30 15.72
C ASP A 310 -7.43 -0.20 15.84
N ALA A 311 -7.36 -0.75 17.07
CA ALA A 311 -7.77 -2.12 17.33
C ALA A 311 -9.26 -2.30 17.06
N THR A 312 -10.11 -1.42 17.59
CA THR A 312 -11.56 -1.45 17.37
C THR A 312 -11.90 -1.33 15.88
N GLN A 313 -11.32 -0.36 15.19
CA GLN A 313 -11.52 -0.15 13.76
C GLN A 313 -11.12 -1.38 12.94
N ARG A 314 -9.95 -1.93 13.23
CA ARG A 314 -9.40 -3.11 12.54
C ARG A 314 -10.23 -4.36 12.80
N ASP A 315 -10.64 -4.58 14.05
CA ASP A 315 -11.35 -5.80 14.46
C ASP A 315 -12.81 -5.80 14.00
N LEU A 316 -13.45 -4.63 13.91
CA LEU A 316 -14.75 -4.49 13.27
C LEU A 316 -14.65 -4.72 11.74
N ASN A 317 -13.67 -4.14 11.07
CA ASN A 317 -13.47 -4.34 9.63
C ASN A 317 -13.15 -5.81 9.29
N ARG A 318 -12.45 -6.53 10.16
CA ARG A 318 -12.16 -7.97 9.99
C ARG A 318 -13.39 -8.88 10.02
N LEU A 319 -14.52 -8.41 10.51
CA LEU A 319 -15.76 -9.18 10.41
C LEU A 319 -16.20 -9.41 8.96
N GLY A 320 -15.75 -8.58 8.00
CA GLY A 320 -15.97 -8.77 6.56
C GLY A 320 -17.42 -8.60 6.11
N ILE A 321 -18.24 -7.96 6.92
CA ILE A 321 -19.67 -7.70 6.66
C ILE A 321 -20.00 -6.21 6.64
N PHE A 322 -19.00 -5.35 6.85
CA PHE A 322 -19.15 -3.90 6.80
C PHE A 322 -18.49 -3.31 5.57
N SER A 323 -19.21 -2.46 4.84
CA SER A 323 -18.66 -1.64 3.76
C SER A 323 -17.88 -0.43 4.27
N GLY A 324 -18.15 -0.01 5.50
CA GLY A 324 -17.45 1.07 6.17
C GLY A 324 -17.77 1.10 7.67
N VAL A 325 -16.76 1.44 8.47
CA VAL A 325 -16.87 1.66 9.90
C VAL A 325 -16.24 3.02 10.19
N ASN A 326 -16.97 3.89 10.86
CA ASN A 326 -16.52 5.22 11.29
C ASN A 326 -16.64 5.33 12.81
N ILE A 327 -15.56 5.77 13.46
CA ILE A 327 -15.49 5.96 14.90
C ILE A 327 -15.26 7.43 15.19
N ASN A 328 -16.23 8.08 15.81
CA ASN A 328 -16.19 9.48 16.20
C ASN A 328 -16.13 9.59 17.72
N TYR A 329 -15.26 10.49 18.19
CA TYR A 329 -15.14 10.84 19.60
C TYR A 329 -15.66 12.26 19.79
N THR A 330 -16.57 12.45 20.72
CA THR A 330 -17.13 13.76 21.04
C THR A 330 -16.98 14.01 22.53
N PRO A 331 -16.60 15.22 22.96
CA PRO A 331 -16.57 15.55 24.37
C PRO A 331 -18.00 15.46 24.90
N ARG A 332 -18.15 14.86 26.09
CA ARG A 332 -19.46 14.76 26.76
C ARG A 332 -20.08 16.13 27.03
N ASP A 333 -19.24 17.11 27.25
CA ASP A 333 -19.60 18.47 27.51
C ASP A 333 -18.93 19.40 26.50
N SER A 334 -19.74 20.20 25.76
CA SER A 334 -19.28 21.15 24.78
C SER A 334 -18.43 22.31 25.35
N SER A 335 -18.49 22.52 26.66
CA SER A 335 -17.65 23.49 27.38
C SER A 335 -16.25 22.94 27.69
N TYR A 336 -15.96 21.66 27.39
CA TYR A 336 -14.72 20.96 27.70
C TYR A 336 -14.35 20.90 29.21
N GLN A 337 -15.32 21.09 30.13
CA GLN A 337 -15.06 20.95 31.55
C GLN A 337 -14.85 19.48 31.93
N SER A 338 -15.65 18.59 31.36
CA SER A 338 -15.45 17.15 31.52
C SER A 338 -14.15 16.69 30.82
N ASP A 339 -13.54 15.64 31.34
CA ASP A 339 -12.40 14.91 30.72
C ASP A 339 -12.85 13.66 29.97
N THR A 340 -14.13 13.56 29.62
CA THR A 340 -14.76 12.36 29.09
C THR A 340 -15.12 12.53 27.61
N LEU A 341 -14.74 11.54 26.80
CA LEU A 341 -15.10 11.41 25.39
C LEU A 341 -16.16 10.32 25.20
N ASP A 342 -17.33 10.70 24.74
CA ASP A 342 -18.32 9.72 24.29
C ASP A 342 -18.01 9.27 22.87
N VAL A 343 -18.13 7.96 22.63
CA VAL A 343 -17.73 7.33 21.38
C VAL A 343 -18.96 6.93 20.57
N PHE A 344 -19.00 7.35 19.31
CA PHE A 344 -20.05 6.96 18.37
C PHE A 344 -19.45 6.18 17.22
N ILE A 345 -19.80 4.88 17.14
CA ILE A 345 -19.40 3.98 16.05
C ILE A 345 -20.57 3.86 15.10
N SER A 346 -20.38 4.29 13.86
CA SER A 346 -21.35 4.12 12.77
C SER A 346 -20.80 3.13 11.77
N ALA A 347 -21.49 2.02 11.56
CA ALA A 347 -21.08 1.02 10.60
C ALA A 347 -22.21 0.73 9.59
N LEU A 348 -21.82 0.58 8.33
CA LEU A 348 -22.70 0.27 7.22
C LEU A 348 -22.51 -1.19 6.82
N LEU A 349 -23.58 -1.98 6.88
CA LEU A 349 -23.55 -3.38 6.46
C LEU A 349 -23.41 -3.48 4.94
N GLU A 350 -22.66 -4.44 4.48
CA GLU A 350 -22.64 -4.82 3.06
C GLU A 350 -23.95 -5.51 2.65
N PRO A 351 -24.29 -5.48 1.35
CA PRO A 351 -25.41 -6.27 0.83
C PRO A 351 -25.30 -7.72 1.28
N PRO A 352 -26.41 -8.33 1.76
CA PRO A 352 -26.36 -9.67 2.34
C PRO A 352 -26.08 -10.75 1.29
N TYR A 353 -26.33 -10.49 0.02
CA TYR A 353 -26.08 -11.41 -1.08
C TYR A 353 -25.04 -10.84 -2.04
N GLU A 354 -24.14 -11.71 -2.46
CA GLU A 354 -23.14 -11.43 -3.48
C GLU A 354 -23.11 -12.59 -4.46
N LEU A 355 -23.18 -12.26 -5.74
CA LEU A 355 -23.16 -13.21 -6.83
C LEU A 355 -21.93 -12.94 -7.69
N SER A 356 -21.08 -13.94 -7.91
CA SER A 356 -19.98 -13.84 -8.85
C SER A 356 -20.08 -14.92 -9.92
N PHE A 357 -19.71 -14.53 -11.13
CA PHE A 357 -19.58 -15.41 -12.29
C PHE A 357 -18.17 -15.23 -12.85
N GLU A 358 -17.44 -16.33 -12.97
CA GLU A 358 -16.11 -16.36 -13.55
C GLU A 358 -16.12 -17.30 -14.76
N SER A 359 -15.52 -16.87 -15.87
CA SER A 359 -15.30 -17.71 -17.04
C SER A 359 -13.81 -17.69 -17.37
N ASN A 360 -13.25 -18.86 -17.65
CA ASN A 360 -11.86 -19.01 -18.03
C ASN A 360 -11.73 -19.93 -19.26
N LEU A 361 -10.62 -19.81 -19.96
CA LEU A 361 -10.20 -20.73 -21.01
C LEU A 361 -8.87 -21.34 -20.58
N THR A 362 -8.85 -22.65 -20.44
CA THR A 362 -7.66 -23.40 -20.03
C THR A 362 -7.05 -24.12 -21.21
N ALA A 363 -5.73 -23.95 -21.41
CA ALA A 363 -4.93 -24.75 -22.34
C ALA A 363 -3.88 -25.52 -21.55
N LYS A 364 -3.81 -26.82 -21.75
CA LYS A 364 -2.91 -27.73 -21.02
C LYS A 364 -1.79 -28.26 -21.93
N SER A 365 -0.67 -28.63 -21.33
CA SER A 365 0.49 -29.20 -22.04
C SER A 365 0.23 -30.56 -22.70
N ASN A 366 -0.89 -31.23 -22.37
CA ASN A 366 -1.32 -32.46 -22.98
C ASN A 366 -2.28 -32.24 -24.18
N ASP A 367 -2.22 -31.08 -24.81
CA ASP A 367 -3.03 -30.70 -25.98
C ASP A 367 -4.54 -30.64 -25.70
N GLN A 368 -4.94 -30.44 -24.46
CA GLN A 368 -6.33 -30.19 -24.09
C GLN A 368 -6.58 -28.69 -23.94
N ILE A 369 -7.69 -28.24 -24.51
CA ILE A 369 -8.17 -26.86 -24.37
C ILE A 369 -9.67 -26.89 -24.09
N GLY A 370 -10.12 -25.98 -23.25
CA GLY A 370 -11.57 -25.87 -23.00
C GLY A 370 -11.96 -24.74 -22.05
N PRO A 371 -13.24 -24.36 -22.10
CA PRO A 371 -13.81 -23.36 -21.20
C PRO A 371 -14.07 -23.96 -19.82
N GLY A 372 -13.94 -23.09 -18.82
CA GLY A 372 -14.40 -23.33 -17.46
C GLY A 372 -15.28 -22.19 -16.99
N VAL A 373 -16.25 -22.51 -16.15
CA VAL A 373 -17.14 -21.54 -15.52
C VAL A 373 -17.23 -21.82 -14.03
N VAL A 374 -17.28 -20.77 -13.24
CA VAL A 374 -17.49 -20.84 -11.79
C VAL A 374 -18.57 -19.84 -11.43
N PHE A 375 -19.57 -20.32 -10.72
CA PHE A 375 -20.66 -19.55 -10.21
C PHE A 375 -20.64 -19.60 -8.68
N THR A 376 -20.55 -18.45 -8.01
CA THR A 376 -20.49 -18.38 -6.56
C THR A 376 -21.59 -17.47 -6.02
N LEU A 377 -22.45 -18.03 -5.16
CA LEU A 377 -23.41 -17.29 -4.36
C LEU A 377 -22.89 -17.21 -2.93
N SER A 378 -22.71 -15.99 -2.43
CA SER A 378 -22.34 -15.74 -1.05
C SER A 378 -23.49 -15.08 -0.30
N ARG A 379 -23.73 -15.52 0.94
CA ARG A 379 -24.65 -14.85 1.87
C ARG A 379 -23.90 -14.48 3.13
N LYS A 380 -23.92 -13.18 3.44
CA LYS A 380 -23.24 -12.59 4.60
C LYS A 380 -24.21 -12.53 5.78
N ASN A 381 -23.71 -12.85 6.97
CA ASN A 381 -24.39 -12.67 8.25
C ASN A 381 -25.72 -13.46 8.38
N LEU A 382 -25.72 -14.71 7.98
CA LEU A 382 -26.90 -15.59 8.01
C LEU A 382 -27.36 -15.88 9.44
N PHE A 383 -26.43 -16.14 10.36
CA PHE A 383 -26.68 -16.50 11.77
C PHE A 383 -26.46 -15.33 12.74
N HIS A 384 -26.32 -14.09 12.25
CA HIS A 384 -26.02 -12.90 13.07
C HIS A 384 -24.68 -12.98 13.84
N MET A 385 -23.73 -13.77 13.32
CA MET A 385 -22.39 -13.98 13.89
C MET A 385 -21.29 -13.45 12.97
N ALA A 386 -21.64 -12.54 12.05
CA ALA A 386 -20.76 -12.08 10.98
C ALA A 386 -20.22 -13.25 10.13
N ASP A 387 -20.99 -14.29 10.01
CA ASP A 387 -20.70 -15.47 9.22
C ASP A 387 -20.88 -15.22 7.73
N ILE A 388 -20.10 -15.94 6.91
CA ILE A 388 -20.19 -15.89 5.45
C ILE A 388 -20.44 -17.32 4.94
N ALA A 389 -21.65 -17.56 4.44
CA ALA A 389 -22.01 -18.80 3.77
C ALA A 389 -21.79 -18.66 2.26
N LYS A 390 -21.14 -19.64 1.63
CA LYS A 390 -20.87 -19.65 0.18
C LYS A 390 -21.31 -20.96 -0.43
N LEU A 391 -21.98 -20.87 -1.57
CA LEU A 391 -22.27 -21.98 -2.46
C LEU A 391 -21.55 -21.71 -3.78
N ARG A 392 -20.66 -22.62 -4.19
CA ARG A 392 -19.89 -22.51 -5.41
C ARG A 392 -20.18 -23.69 -6.32
N LEU A 393 -20.55 -23.40 -7.54
CA LEU A 393 -20.73 -24.36 -8.61
C LEU A 393 -19.63 -24.14 -9.64
N LYS A 394 -18.94 -25.22 -10.03
CA LYS A 394 -17.90 -25.17 -11.05
C LYS A 394 -18.21 -26.15 -12.16
N GLY A 395 -17.89 -25.80 -13.38
CA GLY A 395 -17.98 -26.65 -14.53
C GLY A 395 -16.85 -26.33 -15.51
N SER A 396 -16.21 -27.37 -16.02
CA SER A 396 -15.27 -27.24 -17.12
C SER A 396 -15.45 -28.37 -18.13
N TYR A 397 -15.18 -28.05 -19.37
CA TYR A 397 -15.19 -29.02 -20.46
C TYR A 397 -13.97 -28.81 -21.33
N GLU A 398 -13.18 -29.86 -21.56
CA GLU A 398 -11.93 -29.82 -22.28
C GLU A 398 -11.93 -30.82 -23.42
N TRP A 399 -11.56 -30.42 -24.61
CA TRP A 399 -11.40 -31.29 -25.76
C TRP A 399 -9.94 -31.41 -26.19
N GLN A 400 -9.61 -32.55 -26.77
CA GLN A 400 -8.29 -32.84 -27.29
C GLN A 400 -8.06 -32.15 -28.62
N THR A 401 -7.01 -31.34 -28.73
CA THR A 401 -6.63 -30.62 -29.96
C THR A 401 -5.66 -31.40 -30.85
N ASN A 402 -4.98 -32.43 -30.32
CA ASN A 402 -4.05 -33.28 -31.07
C ASN A 402 -4.77 -34.16 -32.09
N ARG A 403 -4.47 -33.93 -33.38
CA ARG A 403 -5.10 -34.61 -34.53
C ARG A 403 -4.79 -36.10 -34.60
N THR A 404 -3.64 -36.56 -34.12
CA THR A 404 -3.23 -37.97 -34.13
C THR A 404 -4.05 -38.78 -33.15
N LEU A 405 -4.20 -38.31 -31.92
CA LEU A 405 -5.03 -38.96 -30.90
C LEU A 405 -6.53 -38.96 -31.27
N ARG A 406 -6.96 -37.97 -32.02
CA ARG A 406 -8.35 -37.84 -32.49
C ARG A 406 -8.69 -38.85 -33.60
N ARG A 407 -7.70 -39.27 -34.42
CA ARG A 407 -7.85 -40.26 -35.51
C ARG A 407 -7.95 -41.70 -34.98
N GLU A 408 -7.40 -42.01 -33.84
CA GLU A 408 -7.43 -43.31 -33.20
C GLU A 408 -8.79 -43.65 -32.53
N GLY A 409 -9.82 -42.82 -32.76
CA GLY A 409 -11.19 -43.07 -32.26
C GLY A 409 -11.41 -42.76 -30.77
N ALA A 410 -10.38 -42.32 -30.06
CA ALA A 410 -10.50 -41.89 -28.68
C ALA A 410 -10.99 -40.43 -28.63
N VAL A 411 -12.30 -40.22 -28.52
CA VAL A 411 -12.85 -38.91 -28.13
C VAL A 411 -12.49 -38.65 -26.68
N VAL A 412 -11.32 -38.04 -26.49
CA VAL A 412 -10.76 -37.81 -25.16
C VAL A 412 -11.25 -36.47 -24.64
N ASN A 413 -12.55 -36.33 -24.46
CA ASN A 413 -13.09 -35.12 -23.84
C ASN A 413 -13.13 -35.32 -22.31
N SER A 414 -12.65 -34.36 -21.60
CA SER A 414 -12.68 -34.32 -20.14
C SER A 414 -13.70 -33.30 -19.68
N PHE A 415 -14.40 -33.59 -18.59
CA PHE A 415 -15.20 -32.57 -17.91
C PHE A 415 -15.00 -32.69 -16.40
N ASP A 416 -15.17 -31.60 -15.72
CA ASP A 416 -15.17 -31.50 -14.26
C ASP A 416 -16.40 -30.69 -13.85
N LEU A 417 -17.30 -31.31 -13.09
CA LEU A 417 -18.47 -30.65 -12.50
C LEU A 417 -18.34 -30.77 -10.98
N GLY A 418 -18.46 -29.64 -10.31
CA GLY A 418 -18.34 -29.64 -8.85
C GLY A 418 -19.26 -28.62 -8.19
N ALA A 419 -19.64 -28.97 -6.97
CA ALA A 419 -20.36 -28.08 -6.08
C ALA A 419 -19.70 -28.11 -4.71
N ASP A 420 -19.49 -26.92 -4.13
CA ASP A 420 -19.03 -26.81 -2.75
C ASP A 420 -19.87 -25.81 -1.96
N ALA A 421 -20.20 -26.16 -0.73
CA ALA A 421 -20.88 -25.33 0.24
C ALA A 421 -19.96 -25.12 1.43
N SER A 422 -19.76 -23.88 1.83
CA SER A 422 -18.91 -23.54 2.98
C SER A 422 -19.52 -22.45 3.84
N ILE A 423 -19.21 -22.51 5.13
CA ILE A 423 -19.52 -21.46 6.08
C ILE A 423 -18.27 -21.09 6.86
N SER A 424 -18.00 -19.81 6.96
CA SER A 424 -16.92 -19.24 7.75
C SER A 424 -17.51 -18.33 8.82
N VAL A 425 -17.14 -18.57 10.08
CA VAL A 425 -17.57 -17.77 11.23
C VAL A 425 -16.32 -17.16 11.87
N PRO A 426 -16.26 -15.83 12.15
CA PRO A 426 -15.06 -15.16 12.69
C PRO A 426 -14.91 -15.42 14.22
N LEU A 427 -15.07 -16.66 14.63
CA LEU A 427 -14.98 -17.16 16.00
C LEU A 427 -14.42 -18.58 15.98
N LEU A 428 -13.83 -19.03 17.09
CA LEU A 428 -13.59 -20.46 17.31
C LEU A 428 -14.83 -21.10 17.94
N LEU A 429 -15.42 -22.04 17.19
CA LEU A 429 -16.59 -22.83 17.61
C LEU A 429 -16.10 -24.20 18.09
N PHE A 430 -15.96 -24.38 19.41
CA PHE A 430 -15.65 -25.68 20.00
C PHE A 430 -16.90 -26.37 20.56
N PRO A 431 -16.93 -27.69 20.64
CA PRO A 431 -17.96 -28.41 21.40
C PRO A 431 -17.96 -27.89 22.85
N GLY A 432 -19.07 -27.29 23.31
CA GLY A 432 -19.23 -26.75 24.67
C GLY A 432 -19.18 -25.23 24.79
N GLY A 433 -18.96 -24.47 23.71
CA GLY A 433 -19.07 -23.01 23.82
C GLY A 433 -18.50 -22.20 22.64
N TYR A 434 -18.72 -20.90 22.74
CA TYR A 434 -18.18 -19.92 21.81
C TYR A 434 -17.10 -19.12 22.51
N HIS A 435 -15.93 -18.99 21.88
CA HIS A 435 -14.87 -18.13 22.39
C HIS A 435 -14.83 -16.81 21.62
N TYR A 436 -15.24 -15.72 22.25
CA TYR A 436 -15.30 -14.38 21.63
C TYR A 436 -14.02 -13.57 21.83
N HIS A 437 -13.26 -13.85 22.91
CA HIS A 437 -12.12 -13.05 23.31
C HIS A 437 -10.82 -13.61 22.78
N TYR A 438 -10.50 -13.26 21.55
CA TYR A 438 -9.18 -13.50 20.96
C TYR A 438 -8.51 -12.17 20.65
N ARG A 439 -7.29 -12.01 21.15
CA ARG A 439 -6.43 -10.85 20.81
C ARG A 439 -6.08 -10.81 19.33
N PHE A 440 -6.02 -11.95 18.67
CA PHE A 440 -5.69 -12.11 17.26
C PHE A 440 -6.87 -12.71 16.49
N PRO A 441 -6.86 -12.59 15.14
CA PRO A 441 -7.91 -13.16 14.31
C PRO A 441 -8.11 -14.66 14.55
N ALA A 442 -9.37 -15.07 14.61
CA ALA A 442 -9.74 -16.47 14.73
C ALA A 442 -11.02 -16.74 13.93
N SER A 443 -11.11 -17.87 13.26
CA SER A 443 -12.28 -18.30 12.51
C SER A 443 -12.45 -19.81 12.50
N THR A 444 -13.68 -20.24 12.35
CA THR A 444 -14.07 -21.64 12.10
C THR A 444 -14.63 -21.73 10.70
N ILE A 445 -14.14 -22.66 9.90
CA ILE A 445 -14.56 -22.88 8.52
C ILE A 445 -15.01 -24.33 8.38
N ALA A 446 -16.28 -24.52 8.06
CA ALA A 446 -16.82 -25.81 7.65
C ALA A 446 -17.08 -25.81 6.15
N ARG A 447 -16.70 -26.86 5.46
CA ARG A 447 -16.89 -27.02 4.01
C ARG A 447 -17.32 -28.43 3.69
N LEU A 448 -18.26 -28.54 2.77
CA LEU A 448 -18.70 -29.78 2.11
C LEU A 448 -18.53 -29.60 0.61
N TYR A 449 -18.13 -30.67 -0.09
CA TYR A 449 -17.96 -30.61 -1.53
C TYR A 449 -18.31 -31.92 -2.20
N VAL A 450 -18.67 -31.84 -3.47
CA VAL A 450 -18.83 -32.95 -4.39
C VAL A 450 -18.24 -32.55 -5.74
N ASP A 451 -17.44 -33.45 -6.31
CA ASP A 451 -16.78 -33.25 -7.61
C ASP A 451 -17.03 -34.51 -8.47
N TRP A 452 -17.55 -34.31 -9.65
CA TRP A 452 -17.73 -35.34 -10.65
C TRP A 452 -16.78 -35.10 -11.82
N LEU A 453 -15.76 -35.94 -11.90
CA LEU A 453 -14.65 -35.80 -12.82
C LEU A 453 -14.68 -36.90 -13.87
N ASN A 454 -14.71 -36.53 -15.15
CA ASN A 454 -14.45 -37.43 -16.26
C ASN A 454 -13.09 -37.09 -16.88
N ARG A 455 -12.15 -38.01 -16.79
CA ARG A 455 -10.88 -37.97 -17.52
C ARG A 455 -11.03 -38.81 -18.79
N GLY A 456 -11.35 -38.13 -19.87
CA GLY A 456 -11.58 -38.79 -21.17
C GLY A 456 -10.47 -39.76 -21.55
N GLY A 457 -10.86 -41.01 -21.87
CA GLY A 457 -9.94 -42.10 -22.19
C GLY A 457 -9.26 -42.79 -21.00
N PHE A 458 -9.60 -42.43 -19.77
CA PHE A 458 -9.02 -43.04 -18.57
C PHE A 458 -10.08 -43.53 -17.58
N PHE A 459 -10.76 -42.60 -16.89
CA PHE A 459 -11.71 -42.97 -15.83
C PHE A 459 -12.76 -41.88 -15.60
N ARG A 460 -13.85 -42.28 -14.97
CA ARG A 460 -14.86 -41.39 -14.38
C ARG A 460 -14.87 -41.61 -12.87
N MET A 461 -14.84 -40.52 -12.13
CA MET A 461 -14.71 -40.53 -10.67
C MET A 461 -15.69 -39.55 -10.04
N LEU A 462 -16.35 -40.00 -8.98
CA LEU A 462 -17.10 -39.16 -8.06
C LEU A 462 -16.30 -39.01 -6.78
N ALA A 463 -16.01 -37.74 -6.40
CA ALA A 463 -15.36 -37.40 -5.15
C ALA A 463 -16.30 -36.56 -4.30
N PHE A 464 -16.46 -36.90 -3.03
CA PHE A 464 -17.18 -36.04 -2.08
C PHE A 464 -16.49 -36.05 -0.74
N GLY A 465 -16.70 -34.97 0.00
CA GLY A 465 -16.04 -34.85 1.29
C GLY A 465 -16.42 -33.62 2.06
N GLY A 466 -15.75 -33.46 3.18
CA GLY A 466 -15.93 -32.28 4.01
C GLY A 466 -14.76 -32.08 4.97
N ASN A 467 -14.60 -30.85 5.41
CA ASN A 467 -13.60 -30.54 6.40
C ASN A 467 -14.09 -29.45 7.36
N LEU A 468 -13.60 -29.55 8.58
CA LEU A 468 -13.72 -28.51 9.60
C LEU A 468 -12.33 -27.99 9.91
N THR A 469 -12.14 -26.67 9.78
CA THR A 469 -10.84 -26.02 10.00
C THR A 469 -10.98 -24.89 10.99
N TYR A 470 -10.11 -24.86 11.97
CA TYR A 470 -9.88 -23.74 12.88
C TYR A 470 -8.66 -22.95 12.40
N ALA A 471 -8.87 -21.73 11.98
CA ALA A 471 -7.80 -20.80 11.62
C ALA A 471 -7.68 -19.75 12.72
N PHE A 472 -6.52 -19.64 13.36
CA PHE A 472 -6.29 -18.65 14.42
C PHE A 472 -4.84 -18.20 14.45
N SER A 473 -4.61 -16.96 14.86
CA SER A 473 -3.26 -16.43 15.04
C SER A 473 -2.92 -16.38 16.53
N THR A 474 -1.65 -16.63 16.86
CA THR A 474 -1.11 -16.48 18.22
C THR A 474 -0.22 -15.25 18.35
N SER A 475 0.19 -14.69 17.21
CA SER A 475 0.93 -13.43 17.11
C SER A 475 0.65 -12.79 15.74
N ASP A 476 1.17 -11.57 15.51
CA ASP A 476 1.06 -10.88 14.21
C ASP A 476 1.79 -11.62 13.08
N LYS A 477 2.67 -12.56 13.42
CA LYS A 477 3.54 -13.28 12.45
C LYS A 477 3.20 -14.76 12.29
N VAL A 478 2.35 -15.32 13.16
CA VAL A 478 2.09 -16.77 13.20
C VAL A 478 0.61 -17.04 13.14
N THR A 479 0.18 -17.77 12.11
CA THR A 479 -1.20 -18.26 11.94
C THR A 479 -1.20 -19.77 11.92
N HIS A 480 -2.11 -20.37 12.67
CA HIS A 480 -2.33 -21.80 12.75
C HIS A 480 -3.60 -22.17 11.99
N ASN A 481 -3.53 -23.25 11.20
CA ASN A 481 -4.68 -23.88 10.55
C ASN A 481 -4.75 -25.33 11.01
N VAL A 482 -5.71 -25.62 11.87
CA VAL A 482 -5.91 -26.95 12.43
C VAL A 482 -7.20 -27.54 11.87
N SER A 483 -7.11 -28.66 11.17
CA SER A 483 -8.26 -29.37 10.63
C SER A 483 -8.45 -30.68 11.39
N PRO A 484 -9.23 -30.66 12.48
CA PRO A 484 -9.46 -31.86 13.29
C PRO A 484 -10.29 -32.92 12.55
N PHE A 485 -11.05 -32.49 11.55
CA PHE A 485 -11.85 -33.38 10.72
C PHE A 485 -11.64 -33.05 9.25
N ARG A 486 -11.24 -34.08 8.48
CA ARG A 486 -11.19 -34.05 7.02
C ARG A 486 -11.58 -35.44 6.51
N LEU A 487 -12.65 -35.49 5.74
CA LEU A 487 -13.10 -36.68 5.05
C LEU A 487 -13.05 -36.44 3.55
N THR A 488 -12.47 -37.35 2.83
CA THR A 488 -12.52 -37.42 1.37
C THR A 488 -12.86 -38.84 0.98
N PHE A 489 -13.86 -38.99 0.16
CA PHE A 489 -14.26 -40.26 -0.39
C PHE A 489 -14.25 -40.18 -1.90
N ASN A 490 -13.49 -41.05 -2.55
CA ASN A 490 -13.37 -41.13 -3.99
C ASN A 490 -13.93 -42.50 -4.43
N THR A 491 -14.73 -42.50 -5.48
CA THR A 491 -15.21 -43.71 -6.10
C THR A 491 -15.04 -43.64 -7.62
N LEU A 492 -14.42 -44.66 -8.18
CA LEU A 492 -14.34 -44.87 -9.62
C LEU A 492 -15.65 -45.45 -10.11
N GLU A 493 -16.37 -44.72 -10.97
CA GLU A 493 -17.63 -45.23 -11.57
C GLU A 493 -17.34 -46.05 -12.81
N GLU A 494 -16.41 -45.62 -13.66
CA GLU A 494 -16.04 -46.27 -14.90
C GLU A 494 -14.53 -46.15 -15.11
N THR A 495 -13.92 -47.24 -15.61
CA THR A 495 -12.52 -47.29 -16.04
C THR A 495 -12.43 -47.75 -17.49
N THR A 496 -11.34 -47.41 -18.16
CA THR A 496 -11.06 -47.90 -19.51
C THR A 496 -9.97 -48.97 -19.45
N GLN A 497 -9.91 -49.86 -20.46
CA GLN A 497 -8.87 -50.89 -20.56
C GLN A 497 -7.46 -50.29 -20.50
N ARG A 498 -7.27 -49.07 -21.05
CA ARG A 498 -6.00 -48.35 -20.99
C ARG A 498 -5.64 -47.96 -19.55
N PHE A 499 -6.60 -47.49 -18.79
CA PHE A 499 -6.41 -47.17 -17.38
C PHE A 499 -6.13 -48.40 -16.55
N ASP A 500 -6.87 -49.48 -16.77
CA ASP A 500 -6.70 -50.75 -16.09
C ASP A 500 -5.32 -51.37 -16.36
N SER A 501 -4.79 -51.23 -17.61
CA SER A 501 -3.43 -51.65 -17.95
C SER A 501 -2.37 -50.85 -17.19
N ILE A 502 -2.57 -49.53 -17.04
CA ILE A 502 -1.66 -48.65 -16.29
C ILE A 502 -1.70 -49.04 -14.79
N MET A 503 -2.88 -49.28 -14.24
CA MET A 503 -3.06 -49.72 -12.84
C MET A 503 -2.39 -51.05 -12.58
N THR A 504 -2.50 -52.00 -13.51
CA THR A 504 -1.85 -53.30 -13.41
C THR A 504 -0.32 -53.20 -13.47
N ALA A 505 0.19 -52.30 -14.32
CA ALA A 505 1.62 -52.04 -14.44
C ALA A 505 2.22 -51.28 -13.24
N ASN A 506 1.39 -50.46 -12.57
CA ASN A 506 1.80 -49.64 -11.41
C ASN A 506 0.76 -49.72 -10.28
N PRO A 507 0.74 -50.79 -9.48
CA PRO A 507 -0.27 -50.99 -8.43
C PRO A 507 -0.30 -49.86 -7.38
N ALA A 508 0.80 -49.14 -7.19
CA ALA A 508 0.87 -48.02 -6.27
C ALA A 508 -0.09 -46.86 -6.62
N ILE A 509 -0.46 -46.70 -7.90
CA ILE A 509 -1.44 -45.71 -8.34
C ILE A 509 -2.84 -46.04 -7.79
N GLY A 510 -3.17 -47.35 -7.62
CA GLY A 510 -4.44 -47.78 -7.05
C GLY A 510 -4.75 -47.29 -5.64
N PHE A 511 -3.72 -46.96 -4.86
CA PHE A 511 -3.87 -46.35 -3.53
C PHE A 511 -4.18 -44.85 -3.55
N SER A 512 -4.23 -44.25 -4.73
CA SER A 512 -4.51 -42.81 -4.90
C SER A 512 -6.00 -42.52 -5.20
N PHE A 513 -6.80 -43.53 -5.36
CA PHE A 513 -8.24 -43.47 -5.67
C PHE A 513 -9.12 -44.02 -4.57
#